data_6d639e00fe2c2992f9001696a1ace887
#
_entry.id   6d639e00fe2c2992f9001696a1ace887
#
_cell.length_a   1.000
_cell.length_b   1.000
_cell.length_c   1.000
_cell.angle_alpha   90.00
_cell.angle_beta   90.00
_cell.angle_gamma   90.00
#
_symmetry.space_group_name_H-M   'P 1'
#
loop_
_entity.id
_entity.type
_entity.pdbx_description
1 polymer ?
#
loop_
_entity_poly.entity_id
_entity_poly.type
_entity_poly.pdbx_seq_one_letter_code
_entity_poly.pdbx_strand_id
1 'polypeptide(L)'
;TRHPAVANANNKAERSRYIDALRQGTLAQQLASSAGHPLLGSESEAEQRLYAEFISARRTAEASSVFMHVDGGEGGRYPLTGVGDVNTYALFAETMLHITAPAGRAGFIVPTGIATDDSTKAYFGHITQSGRLVSLYDIENRDALFASVHRSFKFCLLTLGQALAHTHDHRQARGQSGFGTLVDGLVGLGEVLAALRVTGDDI
;
A
#
# COMPACT_ATOMS: atom_id res chain seq x y z
N THR A 1 -10.68 16.57 1.79
CA THR A 1 -11.99 17.26 1.59
C THR A 1 -11.83 18.39 0.59
N ARG A 2 -12.83 18.59 -0.28
CA ARG A 2 -12.82 19.66 -1.28
C ARG A 2 -13.17 21.04 -0.68
N HIS A 3 -13.68 21.10 0.55
CA HIS A 3 -14.03 22.35 1.22
C HIS A 3 -12.90 22.82 2.13
N PRO A 4 -12.34 24.05 1.92
CA PRO A 4 -11.17 24.55 2.65
C PRO A 4 -11.37 24.60 4.17
N ALA A 5 -12.52 25.07 4.65
CA ALA A 5 -12.79 25.17 6.09
C ALA A 5 -12.78 23.77 6.77
N VAL A 6 -13.34 22.74 6.11
CA VAL A 6 -13.35 21.37 6.63
C VAL A 6 -11.95 20.77 6.61
N ALA A 7 -11.17 21.07 5.55
CA ALA A 7 -9.79 20.59 5.41
C ALA A 7 -8.86 21.19 6.49
N ASN A 8 -9.02 22.47 6.77
CA ASN A 8 -8.17 23.26 7.66
C ASN A 8 -8.72 23.35 9.10
N ALA A 9 -9.74 22.57 9.46
CA ALA A 9 -10.27 22.56 10.82
C ALA A 9 -9.18 22.15 11.83
N ASN A 10 -9.07 22.91 12.92
CA ASN A 10 -8.00 22.78 13.91
C ASN A 10 -8.08 21.46 14.70
N ASN A 11 -9.26 20.87 14.81
CA ASN A 11 -9.49 19.64 15.57
C ASN A 11 -10.69 18.86 15.03
N LYS A 12 -10.85 17.64 15.55
CA LYS A 12 -11.92 16.72 15.16
C LYS A 12 -13.32 17.28 15.43
N ALA A 13 -13.51 17.97 16.56
CA ALA A 13 -14.82 18.52 16.93
C ALA A 13 -15.25 19.65 15.98
N GLU A 14 -14.32 20.54 15.64
CA GLU A 14 -14.56 21.62 14.68
C GLU A 14 -14.86 21.05 13.28
N ARG A 15 -14.10 20.07 12.84
CA ARG A 15 -14.34 19.38 11.57
C ARG A 15 -15.72 18.74 11.52
N SER A 16 -16.15 18.05 12.59
CA SER A 16 -17.49 17.46 12.66
C SER A 16 -18.57 18.52 12.58
N ARG A 17 -18.42 19.64 13.29
CA ARG A 17 -19.37 20.76 13.24
C ARG A 17 -19.50 21.34 11.82
N TYR A 18 -18.39 21.52 11.09
CA TYR A 18 -18.42 21.99 9.70
C TYR A 18 -19.08 20.99 8.76
N ILE A 19 -18.86 19.68 8.95
CA ILE A 19 -19.54 18.63 8.18
C ILE A 19 -21.05 18.64 8.45
N ASP A 20 -21.48 18.82 9.70
CA ASP A 20 -22.89 18.95 10.05
C ASP A 20 -23.52 20.22 9.45
N ALA A 21 -22.79 21.33 9.43
CA ALA A 21 -23.24 22.56 8.79
C ALA A 21 -23.37 22.40 7.26
N LEU A 22 -22.47 21.67 6.60
CA LEU A 22 -22.61 21.30 5.18
C LEU A 22 -23.87 20.48 4.93
N ARG A 23 -24.17 19.52 5.82
CA ARG A 23 -25.40 18.72 5.74
C ARG A 23 -26.66 19.60 5.78
N GLN A 24 -26.63 20.64 6.61
CA GLN A 24 -27.75 21.58 6.77
C GLN A 24 -27.77 22.67 5.69
N GLY A 25 -26.70 22.81 4.89
CA GLY A 25 -26.54 23.88 3.92
C GLY A 25 -26.34 25.25 4.58
N THR A 26 -25.66 25.30 5.70
CA THR A 26 -25.51 26.51 6.54
C THR A 26 -24.04 26.88 6.80
N LEU A 27 -23.07 26.15 6.23
CA LEU A 27 -21.65 26.36 6.52
C LEU A 27 -21.17 27.74 6.09
N ALA A 28 -21.48 28.16 4.85
CA ALA A 28 -21.08 29.45 4.33
C ALA A 28 -21.67 30.60 5.17
N GLN A 29 -22.94 30.48 5.57
CA GLN A 29 -23.59 31.44 6.46
C GLN A 29 -22.93 31.52 7.84
N GLN A 30 -22.56 30.41 8.43
CA GLN A 30 -21.85 30.35 9.72
C GLN A 30 -20.46 30.98 9.61
N LEU A 31 -19.72 30.70 8.55
CA LEU A 31 -18.39 31.27 8.32
C LEU A 31 -18.47 32.78 8.05
N ALA A 32 -19.43 33.23 7.25
CA ALA A 32 -19.66 34.63 6.96
C ALA A 32 -20.08 35.41 8.20
N SER A 33 -20.97 34.88 9.01
CA SER A 33 -21.39 35.50 10.29
C SER A 33 -20.22 35.62 11.25
N SER A 34 -19.33 34.66 11.29
CA SER A 34 -18.11 34.69 12.10
C SER A 34 -17.10 35.74 11.59
N ALA A 35 -17.12 36.05 10.29
CA ALA A 35 -16.27 37.05 9.65
C ALA A 35 -16.91 38.45 9.58
N GLY A 36 -18.14 38.62 10.07
CA GLY A 36 -18.87 39.91 10.07
C GLY A 36 -19.48 40.31 8.71
N HIS A 37 -19.59 39.37 7.78
CA HIS A 37 -20.15 39.60 6.44
C HIS A 37 -21.38 38.73 6.21
N PRO A 38 -22.62 39.27 6.22
CA PRO A 38 -23.81 38.44 5.90
C PRO A 38 -23.81 38.07 4.41
N LEU A 39 -23.97 36.78 4.11
CA LEU A 39 -24.13 36.30 2.73
C LEU A 39 -25.59 36.50 2.28
N LEU A 40 -25.75 37.06 1.09
CA LEU A 40 -26.99 37.12 0.34
C LEU A 40 -26.93 36.07 -0.77
N GLY A 41 -27.59 34.92 -0.58
CA GLY A 41 -27.76 33.95 -1.66
C GLY A 41 -27.62 32.48 -1.29
N SER A 42 -28.14 31.62 -2.15
CA SER A 42 -28.37 30.19 -1.96
C SER A 42 -27.11 29.34 -2.20
N GLU A 43 -26.16 29.33 -1.28
CA GLU A 43 -25.09 28.32 -1.31
C GLU A 43 -25.54 26.98 -0.71
N SER A 44 -26.74 26.95 -0.11
CA SER A 44 -27.30 25.78 0.59
C SER A 44 -27.34 24.51 -0.26
N GLU A 45 -27.78 24.61 -1.53
CA GLU A 45 -27.84 23.44 -2.41
C GLU A 45 -26.43 22.96 -2.81
N ALA A 46 -25.50 23.85 -3.04
CA ALA A 46 -24.11 23.51 -3.35
C ALA A 46 -23.43 22.79 -2.18
N GLU A 47 -23.67 23.27 -0.96
CA GLU A 47 -23.19 22.65 0.28
C GLU A 47 -23.78 21.27 0.50
N GLN A 48 -25.07 21.09 0.27
CA GLN A 48 -25.76 19.81 0.40
C GLN A 48 -25.25 18.81 -0.65
N ARG A 49 -24.99 19.24 -1.88
CA ARG A 49 -24.34 18.40 -2.93
C ARG A 49 -22.95 17.96 -2.49
N LEU A 50 -22.14 18.90 -1.98
CA LEU A 50 -20.81 18.60 -1.46
C LEU A 50 -20.84 17.62 -0.29
N TYR A 51 -21.83 17.75 0.59
CA TYR A 51 -22.08 16.79 1.66
C TYR A 51 -22.43 15.40 1.11
N ALA A 52 -23.31 15.31 0.11
CA ALA A 52 -23.68 14.06 -0.52
C ALA A 52 -22.45 13.36 -1.18
N GLU A 53 -21.61 14.13 -1.88
CA GLU A 53 -20.33 13.63 -2.42
C GLU A 53 -19.40 13.13 -1.30
N PHE A 54 -19.29 13.86 -0.21
CA PHE A 54 -18.51 13.46 0.96
C PHE A 54 -18.99 12.14 1.55
N ILE A 55 -20.30 11.98 1.74
CA ILE A 55 -20.90 10.74 2.28
C ILE A 55 -20.67 9.56 1.32
N SER A 56 -20.80 9.79 0.00
CA SER A 56 -20.51 8.77 -1.01
C SER A 56 -19.04 8.32 -0.96
N ALA A 57 -18.11 9.27 -0.95
CA ALA A 57 -16.67 8.98 -0.85
C ALA A 57 -16.33 8.27 0.47
N ARG A 58 -16.93 8.69 1.58
CA ARG A 58 -16.75 8.06 2.88
C ARG A 58 -17.24 6.61 2.89
N ARG A 59 -18.42 6.34 2.35
CA ARG A 59 -18.97 4.97 2.22
C ARG A 59 -18.07 4.08 1.37
N THR A 60 -17.54 4.61 0.27
CA THR A 60 -16.59 3.88 -0.58
C THR A 60 -15.31 3.53 0.20
N ALA A 61 -14.76 4.48 0.95
CA ALA A 61 -13.57 4.25 1.76
C ALA A 61 -13.83 3.22 2.89
N GLU A 62 -14.97 3.34 3.58
CA GLU A 62 -15.39 2.39 4.62
C GLU A 62 -15.61 0.98 4.06
N ALA A 63 -16.29 0.86 2.92
CA ALA A 63 -16.51 -0.41 2.23
C ALA A 63 -15.18 -1.04 1.79
N SER A 64 -14.27 -0.25 1.23
CA SER A 64 -12.93 -0.72 0.87
C SER A 64 -12.15 -1.19 2.10
N SER A 65 -12.24 -0.46 3.21
CA SER A 65 -11.60 -0.85 4.46
C SER A 65 -12.14 -2.19 4.98
N VAL A 66 -13.47 -2.34 5.05
CA VAL A 66 -14.11 -3.60 5.48
C VAL A 66 -13.74 -4.76 4.55
N PHE A 67 -13.69 -4.53 3.24
CA PHE A 67 -13.30 -5.55 2.27
C PHE A 67 -11.84 -6.03 2.46
N MET A 68 -10.93 -5.12 2.84
CA MET A 68 -9.52 -5.43 3.01
C MET A 68 -9.22 -6.08 4.37
N HIS A 69 -9.88 -5.62 5.43
CA HIS A 69 -9.57 -6.07 6.78
C HIS A 69 -10.10 -7.47 7.08
N VAL A 70 -9.32 -8.20 7.89
CA VAL A 70 -9.78 -9.42 8.54
C VAL A 70 -10.63 -9.01 9.73
N ASP A 71 -11.93 -9.26 9.65
CA ASP A 71 -12.85 -9.02 10.77
C ASP A 71 -13.27 -10.34 11.41
N GLY A 72 -12.95 -10.51 12.68
CA GLY A 72 -13.59 -11.41 13.64
C GLY A 72 -13.74 -12.90 13.29
N GLY A 73 -12.94 -13.46 12.37
CA GLY A 73 -12.92 -14.90 12.09
C GLY A 73 -13.56 -15.33 10.77
N GLU A 74 -14.26 -14.48 10.06
CA GLU A 74 -14.81 -14.79 8.73
C GLU A 74 -13.81 -14.49 7.59
N GLY A 75 -12.68 -13.82 7.90
CA GLY A 75 -11.59 -13.51 6.97
C GLY A 75 -12.01 -12.54 5.87
N GLY A 76 -11.40 -11.36 5.85
CA GLY A 76 -11.48 -10.45 4.71
C GLY A 76 -10.79 -11.02 3.47
N ARG A 77 -10.76 -10.25 2.38
CA ARG A 77 -10.08 -10.63 1.14
C ARG A 77 -8.59 -10.92 1.36
N TYR A 78 -7.99 -10.31 2.39
CA TYR A 78 -6.56 -10.36 2.68
C TYR A 78 -6.29 -10.86 4.10
N PRO A 79 -6.41 -12.18 4.35
CA PRO A 79 -6.27 -12.76 5.68
C PRO A 79 -4.87 -12.63 6.28
N LEU A 80 -3.83 -12.40 5.46
CA LEU A 80 -2.44 -12.31 5.91
C LEU A 80 -1.95 -10.87 6.09
N THR A 81 -2.54 -9.91 5.35
CA THR A 81 -2.08 -8.51 5.32
C THR A 81 -3.16 -7.49 5.65
N GLY A 82 -4.42 -7.90 5.77
CA GLY A 82 -5.54 -7.03 6.11
C GLY A 82 -5.64 -6.74 7.60
N VAL A 83 -4.54 -6.45 8.29
CA VAL A 83 -4.48 -6.25 9.75
C VAL A 83 -3.93 -4.86 10.06
N GLY A 84 -4.55 -4.15 11.00
CA GLY A 84 -4.09 -2.83 11.44
C GLY A 84 -4.19 -1.75 10.37
N ASP A 85 -3.20 -0.87 10.31
CA ASP A 85 -3.13 0.15 9.25
C ASP A 85 -2.69 -0.50 7.94
N VAL A 86 -3.67 -0.85 7.11
CA VAL A 86 -3.46 -1.58 5.87
C VAL A 86 -2.75 -0.71 4.84
N ASN A 87 -1.64 -1.22 4.32
CA ASN A 87 -0.89 -0.58 3.26
C ASN A 87 -1.03 -1.34 1.93
N THR A 88 -1.17 -0.61 0.83
CA THR A 88 -1.40 -1.19 -0.50
C THR A 88 -0.30 -2.14 -0.94
N TYR A 89 0.96 -1.91 -0.61
CA TYR A 89 2.05 -2.80 -0.99
C TYR A 89 1.90 -4.21 -0.37
N ALA A 90 1.40 -4.28 0.87
CA ALA A 90 1.15 -5.55 1.55
C ALA A 90 0.01 -6.33 0.89
N LEU A 91 -1.10 -5.64 0.54
CA LEU A 91 -2.22 -6.23 -0.21
C LEU A 91 -1.78 -6.74 -1.57
N PHE A 92 -0.92 -5.98 -2.28
CA PHE A 92 -0.33 -6.43 -3.54
C PHE A 92 0.50 -7.70 -3.37
N ALA A 93 1.33 -7.75 -2.35
CA ALA A 93 2.15 -8.93 -2.08
C ALA A 93 1.30 -10.18 -1.82
N GLU A 94 0.21 -10.06 -1.05
CA GLU A 94 -0.72 -11.17 -0.83
C GLU A 94 -1.49 -11.52 -2.12
N THR A 95 -1.89 -10.55 -2.92
CA THR A 95 -2.49 -10.78 -4.23
C THR A 95 -1.54 -11.58 -5.13
N MET A 96 -0.25 -11.20 -5.20
CA MET A 96 0.76 -11.93 -5.98
C MET A 96 0.89 -13.37 -5.50
N LEU A 97 0.83 -13.62 -4.19
CA LEU A 97 0.85 -14.97 -3.63
C LEU A 97 -0.34 -15.81 -4.15
N HIS A 98 -1.55 -15.22 -4.17
CA HIS A 98 -2.76 -15.92 -4.58
C HIS A 98 -2.85 -16.18 -6.10
N ILE A 99 -2.38 -15.26 -6.93
CA ILE A 99 -2.46 -15.40 -8.39
C ILE A 99 -1.28 -16.16 -9.00
N THR A 100 -0.18 -16.33 -8.25
CA THR A 100 0.97 -17.09 -8.72
C THR A 100 0.64 -18.58 -8.77
N ALA A 101 0.66 -19.16 -9.98
CA ALA A 101 0.42 -20.58 -10.17
C ALA A 101 1.38 -21.44 -9.33
N PRO A 102 1.00 -22.68 -8.95
CA PRO A 102 1.84 -23.55 -8.12
C PRO A 102 3.26 -23.74 -8.65
N ALA A 103 3.44 -23.90 -9.96
CA ALA A 103 4.75 -24.01 -10.61
C ALA A 103 5.29 -22.65 -11.14
N GLY A 104 4.55 -21.56 -10.91
CA GLY A 104 4.90 -20.23 -11.38
C GLY A 104 5.87 -19.51 -10.46
N ARG A 105 6.35 -18.36 -10.95
CA ARG A 105 7.14 -17.41 -10.17
C ARG A 105 6.58 -16.02 -10.32
N ALA A 106 6.66 -15.22 -9.25
CA ALA A 106 6.33 -13.81 -9.25
C ALA A 106 7.47 -13.03 -8.58
N GLY A 107 8.00 -12.03 -9.27
CA GLY A 107 8.98 -11.09 -8.73
C GLY A 107 8.38 -9.70 -8.66
N PHE A 108 8.56 -9.01 -7.55
CA PHE A 108 8.04 -7.65 -7.36
C PHE A 108 8.87 -6.87 -6.35
N ILE A 109 8.75 -5.54 -6.44
CA ILE A 109 9.44 -4.60 -5.57
C ILE A 109 8.44 -4.06 -4.55
N VAL A 110 8.78 -4.14 -3.27
CA VAL A 110 7.97 -3.64 -2.16
C VAL A 110 8.88 -3.03 -1.09
N PRO A 111 8.35 -2.14 -0.22
CA PRO A 111 9.09 -1.70 0.96
C PRO A 111 9.56 -2.87 1.81
N THR A 112 10.76 -2.75 2.41
CA THR A 112 11.34 -3.79 3.28
C THR A 112 10.45 -4.13 4.47
N GLY A 113 9.52 -3.24 4.84
CA GLY A 113 8.46 -3.48 5.83
C GLY A 113 7.68 -4.78 5.60
N ILE A 114 7.63 -5.31 4.36
CA ILE A 114 7.01 -6.62 4.09
C ILE A 114 7.60 -7.75 4.93
N ALA A 115 8.87 -7.65 5.32
CA ALA A 115 9.60 -8.65 6.11
C ALA A 115 9.84 -8.22 7.56
N THR A 116 9.64 -6.94 7.88
CA THR A 116 10.07 -6.37 9.19
C THR A 116 8.92 -5.80 10.01
N ASP A 117 7.79 -5.43 9.40
CA ASP A 117 6.69 -4.81 10.09
C ASP A 117 5.76 -5.86 10.74
N ASP A 118 5.23 -5.53 11.90
CA ASP A 118 4.33 -6.43 12.63
C ASP A 118 3.03 -6.71 11.87
N SER A 119 2.51 -5.72 11.12
CA SER A 119 1.31 -5.86 10.28
C SER A 119 1.47 -6.86 9.13
N THR A 120 2.69 -7.15 8.68
CA THR A 120 2.99 -8.10 7.59
C THR A 120 3.58 -9.42 8.06
N LYS A 121 3.73 -9.60 9.38
CA LYS A 121 4.32 -10.79 10.00
C LYS A 121 3.62 -12.10 9.60
N ALA A 122 2.28 -12.09 9.55
CA ALA A 122 1.52 -13.27 9.14
C ALA A 122 1.82 -13.66 7.69
N TYR A 123 1.89 -12.69 6.79
CA TYR A 123 2.24 -12.89 5.39
C TYR A 123 3.67 -13.45 5.24
N PHE A 124 4.65 -12.78 5.85
CA PHE A 124 6.05 -13.20 5.76
C PHE A 124 6.28 -14.57 6.36
N GLY A 125 5.65 -14.86 7.51
CA GLY A 125 5.65 -16.17 8.14
C GLY A 125 5.05 -17.25 7.23
N HIS A 126 3.93 -16.95 6.56
CA HIS A 126 3.28 -17.88 5.64
C HIS A 126 4.18 -18.23 4.44
N ILE A 127 4.76 -17.25 3.75
CA ILE A 127 5.59 -17.50 2.56
C ILE A 127 6.90 -18.24 2.91
N THR A 128 7.45 -18.01 4.09
CA THR A 128 8.65 -18.71 4.57
C THR A 128 8.35 -20.14 4.98
N GLN A 129 7.30 -20.38 5.77
CA GLN A 129 6.93 -21.70 6.25
C GLN A 129 6.40 -22.61 5.15
N SER A 130 5.67 -22.06 4.19
CA SER A 130 5.20 -22.80 3.02
C SER A 130 6.27 -23.02 1.94
N GLY A 131 7.48 -22.50 2.12
CA GLY A 131 8.56 -22.58 1.14
C GLY A 131 8.30 -21.78 -0.14
N ARG A 132 7.33 -20.87 -0.13
CA ARG A 132 7.00 -20.01 -1.27
C ARG A 132 8.00 -18.86 -1.47
N LEU A 133 8.78 -18.52 -0.48
CA LEU A 133 9.84 -17.52 -0.58
C LEU A 133 11.05 -18.09 -1.32
N VAL A 134 11.31 -17.62 -2.53
CA VAL A 134 12.48 -18.00 -3.33
C VAL A 134 13.67 -17.13 -3.03
N SER A 135 13.48 -15.81 -3.01
CA SER A 135 14.54 -14.85 -2.68
C SER A 135 13.97 -13.53 -2.15
N LEU A 136 14.78 -12.87 -1.34
CA LEU A 136 14.54 -11.51 -0.88
C LEU A 136 15.89 -10.78 -0.85
N TYR A 137 15.96 -9.66 -1.59
CA TYR A 137 17.13 -8.76 -1.60
C TYR A 137 16.71 -7.42 -1.04
N ASP A 138 17.33 -7.01 0.08
CA ASP A 138 17.07 -5.72 0.73
C ASP A 138 18.03 -4.66 0.16
N ILE A 139 17.48 -3.52 -0.25
CA ILE A 139 18.21 -2.44 -0.93
C ILE A 139 17.79 -1.11 -0.31
N GLU A 140 18.77 -0.26 -0.03
CA GLU A 140 18.53 1.12 0.39
C GLU A 140 18.47 2.04 -0.85
N ASN A 141 17.50 2.96 -0.89
CA ASN A 141 17.32 3.92 -2.00
C ASN A 141 18.42 5.01 -2.04
N ARG A 142 19.65 4.68 -1.66
CA ARG A 142 20.76 5.61 -1.48
C ARG A 142 21.08 6.39 -2.75
N ASP A 143 21.04 5.73 -3.90
CA ASP A 143 21.30 6.31 -5.21
C ASP A 143 20.06 6.96 -5.85
N ALA A 144 18.99 7.15 -5.08
CA ALA A 144 17.73 7.73 -5.53
C ALA A 144 17.13 7.02 -6.76
N LEU A 145 17.18 5.68 -6.78
CA LEU A 145 16.53 4.88 -7.83
C LEU A 145 15.04 5.24 -7.96
N PHE A 146 14.40 5.51 -6.83
CA PHE A 146 13.07 6.11 -6.74
C PHE A 146 13.23 7.57 -6.32
N ALA A 147 13.24 8.50 -7.28
CA ALA A 147 13.56 9.92 -7.06
C ALA A 147 12.59 10.62 -6.08
N SER A 148 11.33 10.21 -6.04
CA SER A 148 10.31 10.75 -5.14
C SER A 148 10.33 10.15 -3.72
N VAL A 149 11.18 9.15 -3.48
CA VAL A 149 11.30 8.46 -2.18
C VAL A 149 12.59 8.88 -1.50
N HIS A 150 12.51 9.18 -0.19
CA HIS A 150 13.69 9.59 0.57
C HIS A 150 14.79 8.51 0.51
N ARG A 151 16.07 8.95 0.43
CA ARG A 151 17.22 8.06 0.21
C ARG A 151 17.48 7.03 1.31
N SER A 152 16.97 7.26 2.52
CA SER A 152 17.10 6.31 3.64
C SER A 152 16.02 5.22 3.65
N PHE A 153 15.02 5.32 2.76
CA PHE A 153 14.01 4.26 2.68
C PHE A 153 14.60 3.01 2.03
N LYS A 154 14.17 1.88 2.55
CA LYS A 154 14.56 0.58 2.05
C LYS A 154 13.41 -0.08 1.30
N PHE A 155 13.76 -0.79 0.26
CA PHE A 155 12.86 -1.63 -0.52
C PHE A 155 13.51 -2.99 -0.75
N CYS A 156 12.71 -3.99 -1.03
CA CYS A 156 13.23 -5.31 -1.33
C CYS A 156 12.69 -5.83 -2.67
N LEU A 157 13.53 -6.62 -3.31
CA LEU A 157 13.14 -7.46 -4.44
C LEU A 157 12.70 -8.80 -3.85
N LEU A 158 11.41 -9.08 -3.90
CA LEU A 158 10.82 -10.29 -3.36
C LEU A 158 10.42 -11.21 -4.51
N THR A 159 10.89 -12.46 -4.47
CA THR A 159 10.50 -13.49 -5.44
C THR A 159 9.75 -14.61 -4.73
N LEU A 160 8.52 -14.85 -5.19
CA LEU A 160 7.72 -16.01 -4.82
C LEU A 160 7.83 -17.09 -5.88
N GLY A 161 7.72 -18.34 -5.46
CA GLY A 161 7.76 -19.48 -6.37
C GLY A 161 7.16 -20.74 -5.77
N GLN A 162 7.42 -21.86 -6.41
CA GLN A 162 7.07 -23.16 -5.86
C GLN A 162 7.99 -23.49 -4.69
N ALA A 163 7.41 -24.05 -3.62
CA ALA A 163 8.20 -24.71 -2.58
C ALA A 163 9.06 -25.80 -3.26
N LEU A 164 10.37 -25.61 -3.25
CA LEU A 164 11.26 -26.70 -3.64
C LEU A 164 11.03 -27.80 -2.62
N ALA A 165 10.53 -28.96 -3.06
CA ALA A 165 10.52 -30.15 -2.23
C ALA A 165 11.98 -30.35 -1.76
N HIS A 166 12.21 -30.13 -0.46
CA HIS A 166 13.49 -30.49 0.13
C HIS A 166 13.58 -32.01 0.08
N THR A 167 14.11 -32.53 -1.02
CA THR A 167 14.64 -33.85 -1.00
C THR A 167 15.81 -33.80 -0.03
N HIS A 168 15.62 -34.35 1.17
CA HIS A 168 16.71 -34.66 2.11
C HIS A 168 17.67 -35.68 1.46
N ASP A 169 18.38 -35.26 0.44
CA ASP A 169 19.55 -35.99 -0.03
C ASP A 169 20.78 -35.36 0.64
N HIS A 170 21.14 -35.93 1.79
CA HIS A 170 22.38 -35.67 2.50
C HIS A 170 23.59 -36.15 1.70
N ARG A 171 23.70 -35.87 0.42
CA ARG A 171 24.92 -36.07 -0.34
C ARG A 171 25.61 -34.75 -0.58
N GLN A 172 26.56 -34.47 0.32
CA GLN A 172 27.80 -33.72 0.10
C GLN A 172 27.83 -32.83 -1.15
N ALA A 173 27.30 -31.62 -1.09
CA ALA A 173 27.79 -30.53 -1.92
C ALA A 173 29.07 -29.96 -1.27
N ARG A 174 30.18 -30.69 -1.39
CA ARG A 174 31.50 -30.08 -1.32
C ARG A 174 31.69 -29.27 -2.58
N GLY A 175 31.75 -27.92 -2.41
CA GLY A 175 32.51 -27.02 -3.25
C GLY A 175 31.94 -26.72 -4.63
N GLN A 176 30.82 -26.05 -4.71
CA GLN A 176 30.63 -25.02 -5.74
C GLN A 176 29.93 -23.83 -5.09
N SER A 177 30.66 -22.71 -5.10
CA SER A 177 30.26 -21.46 -4.50
C SER A 177 28.93 -20.99 -5.12
N GLY A 178 27.92 -20.75 -4.29
CA GLY A 178 26.65 -20.11 -4.68
C GLY A 178 26.78 -18.69 -5.22
N PHE A 179 27.98 -18.28 -5.57
CA PHE A 179 28.33 -16.99 -6.17
C PHE A 179 27.95 -16.91 -7.67
N GLY A 180 27.96 -18.03 -8.39
CA GLY A 180 27.61 -18.07 -9.83
C GLY A 180 26.13 -17.79 -10.09
N THR A 181 25.22 -18.36 -9.28
CA THR A 181 23.77 -18.14 -9.41
C THR A 181 23.38 -16.71 -8.98
N LEU A 182 24.15 -16.09 -8.09
CA LEU A 182 23.99 -14.70 -7.66
C LEU A 182 24.38 -13.73 -8.78
N VAL A 183 25.46 -14.02 -9.52
CA VAL A 183 25.94 -13.19 -10.62
C VAL A 183 25.01 -13.24 -11.82
N ASP A 184 24.48 -14.39 -12.17
CA ASP A 184 23.50 -14.54 -13.26
C ASP A 184 22.16 -13.83 -12.92
N GLY A 185 21.75 -13.83 -11.65
CA GLY A 185 20.60 -13.06 -11.18
C GLY A 185 20.86 -11.53 -11.21
N LEU A 186 22.06 -11.09 -10.91
CA LEU A 186 22.46 -9.67 -10.95
C LEU A 186 22.62 -9.13 -12.38
N VAL A 187 23.05 -9.94 -13.34
CA VAL A 187 23.15 -9.55 -14.75
C VAL A 187 21.74 -9.33 -15.32
N GLY A 188 20.77 -10.22 -15.02
CA GLY A 188 19.36 -10.02 -15.39
C GLY A 188 18.73 -8.78 -14.76
N LEU A 189 19.10 -8.46 -13.52
CA LEU A 189 18.68 -7.22 -12.83
C LEU A 189 19.26 -5.97 -13.49
N GLY A 190 20.51 -6.01 -13.97
CA GLY A 190 21.12 -4.90 -14.70
C GLY A 190 20.37 -4.58 -16.00
N GLU A 191 19.90 -5.57 -16.72
CA GLU A 191 19.09 -5.39 -17.94
C GLU A 191 17.68 -4.87 -17.62
N VAL A 192 17.02 -5.34 -16.57
CA VAL A 192 15.72 -4.83 -16.12
C VAL A 192 15.82 -3.38 -15.63
N LEU A 193 16.88 -3.04 -14.88
CA LEU A 193 17.13 -1.67 -14.43
C LEU A 193 17.51 -0.72 -15.57
N ALA A 194 18.22 -1.22 -16.58
CA ALA A 194 18.51 -0.47 -17.80
C ALA A 194 17.24 -0.21 -18.63
N ALA A 195 16.34 -1.21 -18.75
CA ALA A 195 15.05 -1.07 -19.42
C ALA A 195 14.11 -0.07 -18.70
N LEU A 196 14.14 -0.05 -17.36
CA LEU A 196 13.37 0.94 -16.55
C LEU A 196 13.92 2.36 -16.67
N ARG A 197 15.22 2.54 -16.97
CA ARG A 197 15.82 3.86 -17.22
C ARG A 197 15.42 4.47 -18.57
N VAL A 198 15.14 3.64 -19.57
CA VAL A 198 14.78 4.11 -20.93
C VAL A 198 13.34 4.64 -20.98
N THR A 199 12.47 4.24 -20.05
CA THR A 199 11.06 4.70 -19.99
C THR A 199 10.81 5.93 -19.12
N GLY A 200 11.86 6.47 -18.48
CA GLY A 200 11.77 7.63 -17.56
C GLY A 200 12.02 9.01 -18.20
N ASP A 201 12.51 9.06 -19.41
CA ASP A 201 12.89 10.33 -20.07
C ASP A 201 11.85 10.86 -21.09
N ASP A 202 10.67 10.22 -21.21
CA ASP A 202 9.62 10.60 -22.17
C ASP A 202 8.27 10.96 -21.49
N ILE A 203 8.28 11.53 -20.26
CA ILE A 203 7.06 12.14 -19.68
C ILE A 203 7.36 13.53 -19.13
#